data_217d2323f6fee94ed5e850a48ddeb726
#
_entry.id   217d2323f6fee94ed5e850a48ddeb726
#
_cell.length_a   1.000
_cell.length_b   1.000
_cell.length_c   1.000
_cell.angle_alpha   90.00
_cell.angle_beta   90.00
_cell.angle_gamma   90.00
#
_symmetry.space_group_name_H-M   'P 1'
#
loop_
_entity.id
_entity.type
_entity.pdbx_description
1 polymer ?
#
loop_
_entity_poly.entity_id
_entity_poly.type
_entity_poly.pdbx_seq_one_letter_code
_entity_poly.pdbx_strand_id
1 'polypeptide(L)'
;MEIQDIKSRLTLAQVLHYYHLKPDKNLRLCCPFHDDKTPSMQVYYKTHTAFCFSSNCKTHGKAIDALDFIMLMENITKHEAIKKAVEMIGGETKPMDELTKSAVLMKMFTYFKNAIPNSPQAKDYIKSRHLDHEKMEIGYNSGQFHHGTRRDEDLINSCIKYGLLLDLNTKGRTGEAAYSPFGKWCIVFALKNQTNQITGLYFRSTLTEKDTSTGSARSQRHFYLKDRQGLYPSYPKVETKKLILTESIIDAATLMMIESIKSNYEVLALYGTNGLTEEHTKAIKELKELDEIIFFLNGDEPGVKAVQKYSPMLKVEYPNLKITNIEVPQNEDVNSLINGHSAEILTHLINSRKEINFLFSSENKPIGNEKQQAEDVVKTDYHPSEASKPKGLDAQNPYNLKYKSEAAQYQIKGFKIDQMDSLKITLQISI
;
A
#
# COMPACT_ATOMS: atom_id res chain seq x y z
N MET A 1 -31.12 9.56 -0.39
CA MET A 1 -32.04 10.72 -0.29
C MET A 1 -31.16 11.97 -0.34
N GLU A 2 -31.39 12.89 -1.25
CA GLU A 2 -30.60 14.10 -1.34
C GLU A 2 -30.93 15.08 -0.21
N ILE A 3 -30.01 15.98 0.15
CA ILE A 3 -30.20 16.95 1.25
C ILE A 3 -31.45 17.80 0.99
N GLN A 4 -31.75 18.15 -0.27
CA GLN A 4 -32.94 18.88 -0.65
C GLN A 4 -34.23 18.10 -0.37
N ASP A 5 -34.23 16.78 -0.61
CA ASP A 5 -35.34 15.89 -0.29
C ASP A 5 -35.62 15.82 1.22
N ILE A 6 -34.56 15.78 2.02
CA ILE A 6 -34.67 15.77 3.47
C ILE A 6 -35.24 17.09 3.97
N LYS A 7 -34.73 18.22 3.47
CA LYS A 7 -35.22 19.57 3.83
C LYS A 7 -36.67 19.84 3.39
N SER A 8 -37.12 19.18 2.32
CA SER A 8 -38.51 19.28 1.88
C SER A 8 -39.49 18.46 2.73
N ARG A 9 -38.99 17.36 3.34
CA ARG A 9 -39.81 16.41 4.11
C ARG A 9 -39.73 16.60 5.63
N LEU A 10 -38.60 17.09 6.14
CA LEU A 10 -38.40 17.36 7.55
C LEU A 10 -38.70 18.83 7.87
N THR A 11 -39.82 19.05 8.52
CA THR A 11 -40.20 20.38 8.97
C THR A 11 -39.59 20.73 10.31
N LEU A 12 -39.32 22.00 10.58
CA LEU A 12 -38.84 22.44 11.90
C LEU A 12 -39.85 22.08 13.01
N ALA A 13 -41.17 22.06 12.70
CA ALA A 13 -42.19 21.64 13.65
C ALA A 13 -41.99 20.18 14.13
N GLN A 14 -41.64 19.26 13.22
CA GLN A 14 -41.35 17.87 13.56
C GLN A 14 -40.11 17.77 14.43
N VAL A 15 -39.05 18.51 14.14
CA VAL A 15 -37.83 18.57 14.95
C VAL A 15 -38.09 19.10 16.35
N LEU A 16 -38.84 20.20 16.49
CA LEU A 16 -39.21 20.75 17.80
C LEU A 16 -40.06 19.73 18.60
N HIS A 17 -41.03 19.07 17.92
CA HIS A 17 -41.84 18.03 18.57
C HIS A 17 -40.98 16.86 19.05
N TYR A 18 -40.00 16.40 18.26
CA TYR A 18 -39.08 15.32 18.64
C TYR A 18 -38.29 15.65 19.91
N TYR A 19 -37.82 16.90 20.05
CA TYR A 19 -37.12 17.37 21.26
C TYR A 19 -38.03 17.87 22.37
N HIS A 20 -39.35 17.65 22.25
CA HIS A 20 -40.36 18.10 23.23
C HIS A 20 -40.33 19.60 23.49
N LEU A 21 -39.92 20.41 22.50
CA LEU A 21 -39.90 21.87 22.55
C LEU A 21 -41.21 22.43 22.00
N LYS A 22 -41.93 23.17 22.83
CA LYS A 22 -43.22 23.69 22.48
C LYS A 22 -43.19 25.22 22.46
N PRO A 23 -43.27 25.87 21.30
CA PRO A 23 -43.40 27.32 21.21
C PRO A 23 -44.72 27.82 21.82
N ASP A 24 -44.69 29.04 22.34
CA ASP A 24 -45.89 29.76 22.84
C ASP A 24 -46.83 30.18 21.71
N LYS A 25 -47.93 30.90 22.07
CA LYS A 25 -48.91 31.43 21.11
C LYS A 25 -48.33 32.43 20.11
N ASN A 26 -47.20 33.04 20.43
CA ASN A 26 -46.46 33.97 19.57
C ASN A 26 -45.36 33.30 18.77
N LEU A 27 -45.31 31.93 18.75
CA LEU A 27 -44.30 31.11 18.13
C LEU A 27 -42.90 31.37 18.69
N ARG A 28 -42.77 31.65 20.00
CA ARG A 28 -41.53 31.82 20.73
C ARG A 28 -41.32 30.72 21.74
N LEU A 29 -40.06 30.38 21.93
CA LEU A 29 -39.63 29.41 22.97
C LEU A 29 -38.34 29.88 23.65
N CYS A 30 -38.07 29.37 24.83
CA CYS A 30 -36.77 29.53 25.46
C CYS A 30 -35.71 28.79 24.61
N CYS A 31 -34.66 29.51 24.24
CA CYS A 31 -33.63 28.97 23.35
C CYS A 31 -32.87 27.84 24.03
N PRO A 32 -32.78 26.61 23.46
CA PRO A 32 -32.06 25.50 24.07
C PRO A 32 -30.53 25.63 23.94
N PHE A 33 -30.02 26.64 23.27
CA PHE A 33 -28.61 26.80 22.94
C PHE A 33 -27.84 27.75 23.85
N HIS A 34 -28.50 28.33 24.85
CA HIS A 34 -27.92 29.15 25.95
C HIS A 34 -28.86 29.11 27.15
N ASP A 35 -28.39 29.59 28.30
CA ASP A 35 -29.27 29.75 29.48
C ASP A 35 -30.29 30.84 29.20
N ASP A 36 -31.55 30.47 28.97
CA ASP A 36 -32.63 31.34 28.55
C ASP A 36 -33.85 31.20 29.48
N LYS A 37 -34.14 32.26 30.24
CA LYS A 37 -35.25 32.33 31.18
C LYS A 37 -36.48 32.97 30.58
N THR A 38 -36.35 33.65 29.42
CA THR A 38 -37.43 34.34 28.72
C THR A 38 -37.40 33.95 27.24
N PRO A 39 -38.54 33.63 26.62
CA PRO A 39 -38.55 33.15 25.23
C PRO A 39 -37.87 34.11 24.27
N SER A 40 -36.62 33.79 23.89
CA SER A 40 -35.79 34.59 22.97
C SER A 40 -35.66 34.01 21.56
N MET A 41 -36.11 32.77 21.35
CA MET A 41 -36.07 32.15 20.03
C MET A 41 -37.43 32.20 19.33
N GLN A 42 -37.47 32.83 18.16
CA GLN A 42 -38.64 32.87 17.29
C GLN A 42 -38.64 31.77 16.24
N VAL A 43 -39.74 31.05 16.09
CA VAL A 43 -39.92 29.98 15.09
C VAL A 43 -40.71 30.54 13.87
N TYR A 44 -40.22 30.22 12.69
CA TYR A 44 -40.82 30.62 11.41
C TYR A 44 -41.24 29.36 10.63
N TYR A 45 -42.47 28.91 10.82
CA TYR A 45 -42.95 27.66 10.18
C TYR A 45 -43.05 27.75 8.66
N LYS A 46 -43.24 28.94 8.08
CA LYS A 46 -43.29 29.10 6.62
C LYS A 46 -41.95 28.87 5.92
N THR A 47 -40.87 29.19 6.59
CA THR A 47 -39.49 29.06 6.07
C THR A 47 -38.77 27.89 6.70
N HIS A 48 -39.40 27.16 7.65
CA HIS A 48 -38.80 26.08 8.44
C HIS A 48 -37.50 26.48 9.13
N THR A 49 -37.42 27.71 9.65
CA THR A 49 -36.25 28.25 10.34
C THR A 49 -36.57 28.74 11.75
N ALA A 50 -35.57 28.81 12.61
CA ALA A 50 -35.64 29.48 13.90
C ALA A 50 -34.56 30.56 14.01
N PHE A 51 -34.81 31.61 14.77
CA PHE A 51 -33.89 32.71 15.01
C PHE A 51 -33.87 33.09 16.49
N CYS A 52 -32.70 33.09 17.10
CA CYS A 52 -32.54 33.55 18.48
C CYS A 52 -32.09 35.02 18.51
N PHE A 53 -32.84 35.85 19.26
CA PHE A 53 -32.55 37.27 19.40
C PHE A 53 -31.59 37.63 20.51
N SER A 54 -31.21 36.64 21.34
CA SER A 54 -30.23 36.84 22.42
C SER A 54 -28.81 37.00 21.89
N SER A 55 -28.14 38.07 22.27
CA SER A 55 -26.72 38.32 21.92
C SER A 55 -25.76 37.30 22.47
N ASN A 56 -26.13 36.61 23.58
CA ASN A 56 -25.30 35.55 24.22
C ASN A 56 -25.51 34.18 23.59
N CYS A 57 -26.36 34.04 22.59
CA CYS A 57 -26.58 32.77 21.92
C CYS A 57 -25.49 32.47 20.87
N LYS A 58 -25.02 31.23 20.83
CA LYS A 58 -24.09 30.79 19.78
C LYS A 58 -24.66 30.84 18.36
N THR A 59 -26.03 31.01 18.24
CA THR A 59 -26.71 31.16 16.96
C THR A 59 -27.10 32.64 16.69
N HIS A 60 -26.63 33.57 17.52
CA HIS A 60 -26.96 34.98 17.36
C HIS A 60 -26.69 35.49 15.94
N GLY A 61 -27.65 36.20 15.37
CA GLY A 61 -27.53 36.76 14.03
C GLY A 61 -27.69 35.77 12.86
N LYS A 62 -28.04 34.52 13.14
CA LYS A 62 -28.23 33.49 12.13
C LYS A 62 -29.59 32.81 12.24
N ALA A 63 -30.29 32.72 11.12
CA ALA A 63 -31.42 31.80 11.01
C ALA A 63 -30.91 30.37 10.84
N ILE A 64 -31.40 29.45 11.66
CA ILE A 64 -31.05 28.05 11.63
C ILE A 64 -32.19 27.20 11.06
N ASP A 65 -31.90 26.25 10.18
CA ASP A 65 -32.88 25.32 9.64
C ASP A 65 -33.06 24.08 10.51
N ALA A 66 -33.87 23.14 10.06
CA ALA A 66 -34.14 21.89 10.78
C ALA A 66 -32.86 21.03 11.02
N LEU A 67 -31.95 21.01 10.04
CA LEU A 67 -30.67 20.25 10.17
C LEU A 67 -29.70 20.96 11.12
N ASP A 68 -29.57 22.28 10.99
CA ASP A 68 -28.76 23.07 11.92
C ASP A 68 -29.26 22.95 13.36
N PHE A 69 -30.60 22.87 13.54
CA PHE A 69 -31.19 22.68 14.85
C PHE A 69 -30.80 21.34 15.47
N ILE A 70 -30.85 20.23 14.68
CA ILE A 70 -30.41 18.90 15.12
C ILE A 70 -28.93 18.91 15.47
N MET A 71 -28.07 19.47 14.60
CA MET A 71 -26.64 19.61 14.86
C MET A 71 -26.33 20.26 16.18
N LEU A 72 -27.03 21.32 16.50
CA LEU A 72 -26.84 22.10 17.72
C LEU A 72 -27.39 21.41 18.98
N MET A 73 -28.52 20.71 18.85
CA MET A 73 -29.14 19.98 19.97
C MET A 73 -28.30 18.79 20.41
N GLU A 74 -27.81 18.00 19.45
CA GLU A 74 -27.06 16.76 19.72
C GLU A 74 -25.54 17.01 19.79
N ASN A 75 -25.09 18.23 19.44
CA ASN A 75 -23.65 18.57 19.31
C ASN A 75 -22.91 17.65 18.35
N ILE A 76 -23.50 17.35 17.23
CA ILE A 76 -23.03 16.40 16.21
C ILE A 76 -22.67 17.11 14.91
N THR A 77 -21.99 16.38 14.04
CA THR A 77 -21.63 16.85 12.69
C THR A 77 -22.86 16.94 11.78
N LYS A 78 -22.77 17.69 10.70
CA LYS A 78 -23.82 17.80 9.69
C LYS A 78 -24.22 16.44 9.11
N HIS A 79 -23.24 15.55 8.94
CA HIS A 79 -23.47 14.20 8.44
C HIS A 79 -24.34 13.37 9.40
N GLU A 80 -24.04 13.41 10.68
CA GLU A 80 -24.82 12.74 11.72
C GLU A 80 -26.20 13.34 11.87
N ALA A 81 -26.31 14.67 11.75
CA ALA A 81 -27.61 15.35 11.75
C ALA A 81 -28.50 14.95 10.56
N ILE A 82 -27.92 14.72 9.39
CA ILE A 82 -28.64 14.20 8.22
C ILE A 82 -29.15 12.77 8.49
N LYS A 83 -28.35 11.90 9.08
CA LYS A 83 -28.80 10.56 9.48
C LYS A 83 -29.97 10.62 10.46
N LYS A 84 -29.83 11.45 11.48
CA LYS A 84 -30.89 11.69 12.47
C LYS A 84 -32.17 12.23 11.86
N ALA A 85 -32.03 13.17 10.89
CA ALA A 85 -33.15 13.74 10.16
C ALA A 85 -33.91 12.67 9.33
N VAL A 86 -33.20 11.74 8.69
CA VAL A 86 -33.80 10.61 7.95
C VAL A 86 -34.57 9.69 8.90
N GLU A 87 -34.02 9.40 10.08
CA GLU A 87 -34.73 8.64 11.13
C GLU A 87 -36.03 9.34 11.56
N MET A 88 -35.99 10.64 11.78
CA MET A 88 -37.16 11.44 12.21
C MET A 88 -38.30 11.47 11.19
N ILE A 89 -38.02 11.37 9.90
CA ILE A 89 -39.06 11.32 8.86
C ILE A 89 -39.60 9.91 8.59
N GLY A 90 -39.22 8.92 9.41
CA GLY A 90 -39.68 7.53 9.25
C GLY A 90 -39.15 6.87 7.96
N GLY A 91 -38.13 7.42 7.36
CA GLY A 91 -37.41 6.80 6.25
C GLY A 91 -36.58 5.65 6.80
N GLU A 92 -36.69 4.47 6.17
CA GLU A 92 -35.63 3.48 6.36
C GLU A 92 -34.31 4.20 6.04
N THR A 93 -33.43 4.27 7.01
CA THR A 93 -32.05 4.60 6.75
C THR A 93 -31.52 3.51 5.81
N LYS A 94 -31.65 3.68 4.48
CA LYS A 94 -30.58 3.16 3.65
C LYS A 94 -29.33 3.74 4.27
N PRO A 95 -28.39 2.93 4.79
CA PRO A 95 -27.12 3.47 5.19
C PRO A 95 -26.68 4.31 3.98
N MET A 96 -26.47 5.61 4.16
CA MET A 96 -25.76 6.41 3.17
C MET A 96 -24.53 5.58 2.93
N ASP A 97 -24.39 5.01 1.72
CA ASP A 97 -23.40 3.96 1.45
C ASP A 97 -22.06 4.49 1.93
N GLU A 98 -21.69 4.09 3.14
CA GLU A 98 -20.38 4.40 3.70
C GLU A 98 -19.41 3.88 2.66
N LEU A 99 -18.67 4.78 2.01
CA LEU A 99 -17.77 4.39 0.92
C LEU A 99 -16.93 3.23 1.42
N THR A 100 -17.14 2.07 0.85
CA THR A 100 -16.38 0.87 1.26
C THR A 100 -14.89 1.16 1.14
N LYS A 101 -14.07 0.55 1.98
CA LYS A 101 -12.60 0.70 1.91
C LYS A 101 -12.10 0.57 0.47
N SER A 102 -12.57 -0.43 -0.26
CA SER A 102 -12.19 -0.67 -1.65
C SER A 102 -12.62 0.47 -2.59
N ALA A 103 -13.80 1.03 -2.43
CA ALA A 103 -14.26 2.15 -3.24
C ALA A 103 -13.41 3.42 -3.00
N VAL A 104 -13.08 3.72 -1.73
CA VAL A 104 -12.20 4.85 -1.39
C VAL A 104 -10.79 4.64 -1.95
N LEU A 105 -10.21 3.45 -1.75
CA LEU A 105 -8.88 3.14 -2.25
C LEU A 105 -8.82 3.19 -3.77
N MET A 106 -9.85 2.69 -4.48
CA MET A 106 -9.96 2.76 -5.93
C MET A 106 -10.03 4.21 -6.42
N LYS A 107 -10.89 5.04 -5.80
CA LYS A 107 -11.02 6.47 -6.13
C LYS A 107 -9.70 7.19 -5.94
N MET A 108 -9.02 6.97 -4.82
CA MET A 108 -7.75 7.60 -4.51
C MET A 108 -6.60 7.08 -5.38
N PHE A 109 -6.55 5.79 -5.67
CA PHE A 109 -5.55 5.23 -6.56
C PHE A 109 -5.70 5.77 -8.00
N THR A 110 -6.94 5.94 -8.47
CA THR A 110 -7.22 6.60 -9.76
C THR A 110 -6.72 8.05 -9.75
N TYR A 111 -6.94 8.79 -8.65
CA TYR A 111 -6.39 10.13 -8.48
C TYR A 111 -4.85 10.12 -8.58
N PHE A 112 -4.20 9.17 -7.89
CA PHE A 112 -2.73 9.04 -7.93
C PHE A 112 -2.21 8.66 -9.31
N LYS A 113 -2.90 7.80 -10.08
CA LYS A 113 -2.52 7.51 -11.47
C LYS A 113 -2.55 8.77 -12.34
N ASN A 114 -3.61 9.56 -12.20
CA ASN A 114 -3.78 10.80 -12.96
C ASN A 114 -2.78 11.91 -12.58
N ALA A 115 -2.08 11.80 -11.46
CA ALA A 115 -1.07 12.77 -11.04
C ALA A 115 0.29 12.58 -11.74
N ILE A 116 0.60 11.38 -12.26
CA ILE A 116 1.92 11.08 -12.87
C ILE A 116 2.24 11.96 -14.09
N PRO A 117 1.32 12.16 -15.09
CA PRO A 117 1.62 12.92 -16.28
C PRO A 117 2.13 14.35 -15.98
N ASN A 118 1.68 14.93 -14.87
CA ASN A 118 2.01 16.28 -14.45
C ASN A 118 3.13 16.36 -13.38
N SER A 119 3.79 15.22 -13.06
CA SER A 119 4.84 15.16 -12.06
C SER A 119 6.18 14.72 -12.65
N PRO A 120 7.12 15.65 -12.90
CA PRO A 120 8.48 15.30 -13.33
C PRO A 120 9.18 14.36 -12.32
N GLN A 121 9.06 14.63 -11.02
CA GLN A 121 9.65 13.80 -9.96
C GLN A 121 9.18 12.34 -10.02
N ALA A 122 7.88 12.11 -10.27
CA ALA A 122 7.34 10.76 -10.41
C ALA A 122 7.89 10.07 -11.66
N LYS A 123 7.89 10.78 -12.79
CA LYS A 123 8.40 10.26 -14.08
C LYS A 123 9.86 9.88 -13.98
N ASP A 124 10.70 10.77 -13.43
CA ASP A 124 12.13 10.54 -13.27
C ASP A 124 12.40 9.34 -12.37
N TYR A 125 11.66 9.21 -11.26
CA TYR A 125 11.79 8.07 -10.37
C TYR A 125 11.36 6.76 -11.06
N ILE A 126 10.20 6.73 -11.72
CA ILE A 126 9.70 5.56 -12.44
C ILE A 126 10.70 5.13 -13.52
N LYS A 127 11.22 6.09 -14.29
CA LYS A 127 12.24 5.86 -15.31
C LYS A 127 13.55 5.33 -14.71
N SER A 128 14.00 5.88 -13.58
CA SER A 128 15.20 5.41 -12.87
C SER A 128 15.09 3.97 -12.35
N ARG A 129 13.87 3.46 -12.24
CA ARG A 129 13.56 2.08 -11.88
C ARG A 129 13.25 1.18 -13.08
N HIS A 130 13.45 1.67 -14.29
CA HIS A 130 13.10 0.98 -15.53
C HIS A 130 11.65 0.49 -15.57
N LEU A 131 10.75 1.19 -14.88
CA LEU A 131 9.32 0.94 -14.90
C LEU A 131 8.64 1.84 -15.93
N ASP A 132 7.44 1.44 -16.35
CA ASP A 132 6.63 2.17 -17.30
C ASP A 132 5.17 2.26 -16.79
N HIS A 133 4.74 3.47 -16.46
CA HIS A 133 3.40 3.74 -15.94
C HIS A 133 2.29 3.67 -16.99
N GLU A 134 2.64 3.56 -18.28
CA GLU A 134 1.69 3.32 -19.36
C GLU A 134 1.38 1.82 -19.49
N LYS A 135 2.35 0.96 -19.15
CA LYS A 135 2.22 -0.50 -19.22
C LYS A 135 1.74 -1.14 -17.93
N MET A 136 1.85 -0.45 -16.81
CA MET A 136 1.43 -0.97 -15.51
C MET A 136 0.76 0.11 -14.65
N GLU A 137 -0.06 -0.34 -13.71
CA GLU A 137 -0.79 0.54 -12.83
C GLU A 137 0.12 1.07 -11.71
N ILE A 138 0.68 2.26 -11.93
CA ILE A 138 1.43 3.02 -10.93
C ILE A 138 0.70 4.33 -10.67
N GLY A 139 0.66 4.79 -9.42
CA GLY A 139 0.17 6.10 -9.03
C GLY A 139 1.29 6.96 -8.44
N TYR A 140 1.02 8.25 -8.23
CA TYR A 140 1.90 9.17 -7.50
C TYR A 140 1.13 10.03 -6.53
N ASN A 141 1.51 9.98 -5.27
CA ASN A 141 0.96 10.85 -4.24
C ASN A 141 1.87 12.06 -4.01
N SER A 142 1.54 13.18 -4.64
CA SER A 142 2.25 14.46 -4.44
C SER A 142 1.98 15.10 -3.06
N GLY A 143 1.01 14.57 -2.31
CA GLY A 143 0.52 15.15 -1.07
C GLY A 143 -0.49 16.27 -1.27
N GLN A 144 -1.05 16.42 -2.46
CA GLN A 144 -1.98 17.51 -2.82
C GLN A 144 -3.46 17.08 -2.96
N PHE A 145 -3.76 15.78 -2.93
CA PHE A 145 -5.10 15.26 -3.24
C PHE A 145 -6.22 15.82 -2.34
N HIS A 146 -5.93 16.07 -1.07
CA HIS A 146 -6.91 16.63 -0.15
C HIS A 146 -7.32 18.08 -0.49
N HIS A 147 -6.51 18.80 -1.23
CA HIS A 147 -6.85 20.17 -1.67
C HIS A 147 -7.98 20.18 -2.70
N GLY A 148 -8.03 19.20 -3.61
CA GLY A 148 -9.12 19.03 -4.57
C GLY A 148 -10.40 18.48 -3.98
N THR A 149 -10.33 17.80 -2.82
CA THR A 149 -11.46 17.12 -2.18
C THR A 149 -11.99 17.86 -0.95
N ARG A 150 -11.54 19.07 -0.66
CA ARG A 150 -11.92 19.86 0.54
C ARG A 150 -13.42 20.05 0.75
N ARG A 151 -14.22 19.93 -0.30
CA ARG A 151 -15.68 20.08 -0.24
C ARG A 151 -16.43 18.75 -0.10
N ASP A 152 -15.71 17.62 -0.23
CA ASP A 152 -16.25 16.27 -0.11
C ASP A 152 -15.89 15.74 1.29
N GLU A 153 -16.68 16.12 2.29
CA GLU A 153 -16.47 15.74 3.69
C GLU A 153 -16.52 14.22 3.86
N ASP A 154 -17.37 13.51 3.12
CA ASP A 154 -17.49 12.06 3.20
C ASP A 154 -16.23 11.35 2.71
N LEU A 155 -15.63 11.86 1.63
CA LEU A 155 -14.36 11.35 1.15
C LEU A 155 -13.23 11.66 2.12
N ILE A 156 -13.17 12.86 2.70
CA ILE A 156 -12.16 13.23 3.70
C ILE A 156 -12.26 12.30 4.91
N ASN A 157 -13.46 12.15 5.49
CA ASN A 157 -13.69 11.28 6.64
C ASN A 157 -13.33 9.82 6.33
N SER A 158 -13.68 9.33 5.13
CA SER A 158 -13.31 8.00 4.66
C SER A 158 -11.78 7.87 4.49
N CYS A 159 -11.11 8.89 3.95
CA CYS A 159 -9.64 8.89 3.83
C CYS A 159 -8.95 8.89 5.20
N ILE A 160 -9.49 9.60 6.20
CA ILE A 160 -9.00 9.56 7.58
C ILE A 160 -9.21 8.16 8.17
N LYS A 161 -10.42 7.62 8.05
CA LYS A 161 -10.79 6.28 8.55
C LYS A 161 -9.86 5.20 8.01
N TYR A 162 -9.51 5.26 6.73
CA TYR A 162 -8.65 4.26 6.08
C TYR A 162 -7.16 4.63 6.06
N GLY A 163 -6.77 5.68 6.76
CA GLY A 163 -5.37 6.07 6.98
C GLY A 163 -4.67 6.72 5.79
N LEU A 164 -5.42 7.24 4.82
CA LEU A 164 -4.86 8.04 3.70
C LEU A 164 -4.62 9.50 4.07
N LEU A 165 -5.35 10.00 5.07
CA LEU A 165 -5.19 11.31 5.68
C LEU A 165 -5.02 11.16 7.19
N LEU A 166 -4.14 11.98 7.76
CA LEU A 166 -3.99 12.16 9.20
C LEU A 166 -4.60 13.50 9.58
N ASP A 167 -5.57 13.50 10.48
CA ASP A 167 -6.06 14.73 11.09
C ASP A 167 -5.00 15.27 12.04
N LEU A 168 -4.58 16.51 11.83
CA LEU A 168 -3.57 17.16 12.67
C LEU A 168 -4.18 17.79 13.91
N ASN A 169 -5.51 17.75 14.08
CA ASN A 169 -6.27 18.39 15.16
C ASN A 169 -5.93 19.89 15.32
N THR A 170 -5.54 20.53 14.22
CA THR A 170 -5.19 21.95 14.15
C THR A 170 -5.94 22.61 12.99
N LYS A 171 -5.98 23.94 13.00
CA LYS A 171 -6.54 24.71 11.90
C LYS A 171 -5.42 25.21 11.00
N GLY A 172 -5.62 25.09 9.69
CA GLY A 172 -4.76 25.69 8.68
C GLY A 172 -4.88 27.21 8.63
N ARG A 173 -4.07 27.86 7.78
CA ARG A 173 -4.11 29.35 7.60
C ARG A 173 -5.47 29.89 7.16
N THR A 174 -6.33 29.07 6.59
CA THR A 174 -7.69 29.41 6.17
C THR A 174 -8.75 29.21 7.24
N GLY A 175 -8.37 28.76 8.45
CA GLY A 175 -9.30 28.43 9.53
C GLY A 175 -9.97 27.06 9.41
N GLU A 176 -9.75 26.31 8.32
CA GLU A 176 -10.25 24.97 8.08
C GLU A 176 -9.37 23.91 8.78
N ALA A 177 -9.92 22.71 9.00
CA ALA A 177 -9.16 21.60 9.56
C ALA A 177 -7.92 21.27 8.70
N ALA A 178 -6.80 21.00 9.36
CA ALA A 178 -5.54 20.69 8.71
C ALA A 178 -5.30 19.17 8.67
N TYR A 179 -4.97 18.66 7.51
CA TYR A 179 -4.70 17.25 7.27
C TYR A 179 -3.30 17.04 6.70
N SER A 180 -2.68 15.91 7.05
CA SER A 180 -1.43 15.46 6.45
C SER A 180 -1.67 14.21 5.59
N PRO A 181 -1.38 14.24 4.28
CA PRO A 181 -1.48 13.05 3.44
C PRO A 181 -0.46 11.99 3.85
N PHE A 182 -0.92 10.75 4.05
CA PHE A 182 -0.06 9.60 4.24
C PHE A 182 0.68 9.26 2.95
N GLY A 183 1.94 8.87 3.03
CA GLY A 183 2.73 8.48 1.86
C GLY A 183 2.94 9.63 0.86
N LYS A 184 3.13 10.85 1.34
CA LYS A 184 3.45 12.02 0.52
C LYS A 184 4.78 11.82 -0.22
N TRP A 185 4.86 12.28 -1.48
CA TRP A 185 6.00 12.13 -2.39
C TRP A 185 6.39 10.67 -2.65
N CYS A 186 5.40 9.81 -2.76
CA CYS A 186 5.61 8.40 -3.05
C CYS A 186 4.97 8.00 -4.37
N ILE A 187 5.62 7.10 -5.11
CA ILE A 187 4.90 6.27 -6.08
C ILE A 187 4.04 5.27 -5.31
N VAL A 188 2.91 4.89 -5.90
CA VAL A 188 1.86 4.10 -5.24
C VAL A 188 1.51 2.90 -6.09
N PHE A 189 1.42 1.72 -5.47
CA PHE A 189 0.95 0.49 -6.08
C PHE A 189 -0.29 -0.02 -5.36
N ALA A 190 -1.23 -0.58 -6.11
CA ALA A 190 -2.44 -1.16 -5.57
C ALA A 190 -2.20 -2.61 -5.14
N LEU A 191 -2.67 -2.96 -3.94
CA LEU A 191 -2.75 -4.33 -3.46
C LEU A 191 -4.17 -4.81 -3.63
N LYS A 192 -4.34 -5.99 -4.23
CA LYS A 192 -5.64 -6.50 -4.67
C LYS A 192 -6.02 -7.77 -3.93
N ASN A 193 -7.31 -7.94 -3.67
CA ASN A 193 -7.86 -9.17 -3.15
C ASN A 193 -8.16 -10.18 -4.28
N GLN A 194 -8.68 -11.35 -3.93
CA GLN A 194 -9.02 -12.43 -4.85
C GLN A 194 -10.04 -12.02 -5.93
N THR A 195 -10.92 -11.05 -5.65
CA THR A 195 -11.88 -10.50 -6.62
C THR A 195 -11.32 -9.31 -7.40
N ASN A 196 -9.99 -9.10 -7.37
CA ASN A 196 -9.27 -8.01 -8.05
C ASN A 196 -9.66 -6.60 -7.57
N GLN A 197 -10.27 -6.47 -6.39
CA GLN A 197 -10.59 -5.19 -5.78
C GLN A 197 -9.38 -4.67 -4.99
N ILE A 198 -9.16 -3.36 -5.00
CA ILE A 198 -8.10 -2.73 -4.22
C ILE A 198 -8.47 -2.74 -2.74
N THR A 199 -7.68 -3.43 -1.92
CA THR A 199 -7.86 -3.55 -0.47
C THR A 199 -6.72 -2.96 0.34
N GLY A 200 -5.60 -2.64 -0.33
CA GLY A 200 -4.44 -1.98 0.26
C GLY A 200 -3.70 -1.13 -0.74
N LEU A 201 -2.80 -0.28 -0.23
CA LEU A 201 -1.87 0.50 -1.04
C LEU A 201 -0.47 0.40 -0.45
N TYR A 202 0.51 0.28 -1.33
CA TYR A 202 1.93 0.38 -1.02
C TYR A 202 2.47 1.69 -1.58
N PHE A 203 3.30 2.36 -0.77
CA PHE A 203 3.91 3.64 -1.09
C PHE A 203 5.43 3.51 -1.05
N ARG A 204 6.09 3.96 -2.10
CA ARG A 204 7.54 4.02 -2.20
C ARG A 204 7.99 5.46 -2.35
N SER A 205 8.79 5.95 -1.39
CA SER A 205 9.33 7.31 -1.42
C SER A 205 10.18 7.55 -2.68
N THR A 206 9.93 8.68 -3.33
CA THR A 206 10.73 9.18 -4.45
C THR A 206 11.86 10.13 -3.99
N LEU A 207 11.91 10.44 -2.69
CA LEU A 207 12.92 11.31 -2.12
C LEU A 207 14.29 10.61 -2.07
N THR A 208 15.34 11.34 -2.40
CA THR A 208 16.72 10.92 -2.27
C THR A 208 17.28 11.26 -0.88
N GLU A 209 18.47 10.73 -0.53
CA GLU A 209 19.14 11.06 0.73
C GLU A 209 19.48 12.55 0.83
N LYS A 210 19.71 13.21 -0.30
CA LYS A 210 19.99 14.66 -0.36
C LYS A 210 18.75 15.50 -0.01
N ASP A 211 17.55 14.99 -0.29
CA ASP A 211 16.29 15.69 -0.01
C ASP A 211 15.90 15.61 1.47
N THR A 212 16.53 14.70 2.24
CA THR A 212 16.26 14.46 3.66
C THR A 212 17.24 15.17 4.62
N SER A 213 18.07 16.06 4.11
CA SER A 213 19.16 16.74 4.84
C SER A 213 18.75 17.69 5.97
N THR A 214 17.48 17.79 6.31
CA THR A 214 16.97 18.48 7.50
C THR A 214 16.67 17.51 8.65
N GLY A 215 17.72 16.90 9.20
CA GLY A 215 17.86 16.58 10.61
C GLY A 215 16.84 15.65 11.29
N SER A 216 16.01 14.87 10.60
CA SER A 216 15.13 13.93 11.25
C SER A 216 15.22 12.53 10.64
N ALA A 217 15.54 11.58 11.53
CA ALA A 217 15.43 10.14 11.47
C ALA A 217 15.43 9.49 10.06
N ARG A 218 16.25 8.47 9.86
CA ARG A 218 16.30 7.57 8.69
C ARG A 218 14.96 7.56 7.97
N SER A 219 14.87 8.23 6.82
CA SER A 219 13.63 8.33 6.08
C SER A 219 13.22 6.93 5.64
N GLN A 220 12.18 6.41 6.24
CA GLN A 220 11.55 5.18 5.83
C GLN A 220 11.21 5.30 4.34
N ARG A 221 11.64 4.34 3.52
CA ARG A 221 11.42 4.38 2.07
C ARG A 221 10.16 3.64 1.63
N HIS A 222 9.60 2.81 2.53
CA HIS A 222 8.48 1.91 2.26
C HIS A 222 7.37 2.16 3.26
N PHE A 223 6.15 2.34 2.79
CA PHE A 223 4.98 2.56 3.63
C PHE A 223 3.82 1.68 3.17
N TYR A 224 3.05 1.18 4.13
CA TYR A 224 1.79 0.49 3.91
C TYR A 224 0.70 1.18 4.73
N LEU A 225 -0.53 1.14 4.27
CA LEU A 225 -1.65 1.57 5.11
C LEU A 225 -1.74 0.67 6.35
N LYS A 226 -2.29 1.22 7.42
CA LYS A 226 -2.69 0.44 8.60
C LYS A 226 -3.63 -0.68 8.11
N ASP A 227 -3.54 -1.86 8.70
CA ASP A 227 -4.31 -3.04 8.28
C ASP A 227 -4.03 -3.43 6.81
N ARG A 228 -2.76 -3.68 6.52
CA ARG A 228 -2.29 -4.12 5.21
C ARG A 228 -3.04 -5.37 4.75
N GLN A 229 -3.67 -5.28 3.57
CA GLN A 229 -4.42 -6.35 2.92
C GLN A 229 -4.18 -6.30 1.41
N GLY A 230 -4.39 -7.43 0.76
CA GLY A 230 -4.23 -7.58 -0.68
C GLY A 230 -2.82 -8.00 -1.07
N LEU A 231 -2.67 -8.51 -2.28
CA LEU A 231 -1.42 -9.01 -2.86
C LEU A 231 -1.02 -8.17 -4.08
N TYR A 232 0.26 -8.19 -4.43
CA TYR A 232 0.78 -7.52 -5.61
C TYR A 232 1.48 -8.51 -6.55
N PRO A 233 1.22 -8.44 -7.85
CA PRO A 233 0.35 -7.49 -8.58
C PRO A 233 -1.14 -7.77 -8.37
N SER A 234 -1.50 -9.02 -8.08
CA SER A 234 -2.85 -9.51 -7.76
C SER A 234 -2.73 -10.92 -7.17
N TYR A 235 -3.83 -11.55 -6.83
CA TYR A 235 -3.87 -12.98 -6.56
C TYR A 235 -3.43 -13.74 -7.83
N PRO A 236 -2.58 -14.78 -7.70
CA PRO A 236 -2.22 -15.65 -8.81
C PRO A 236 -3.46 -16.35 -9.38
N LYS A 237 -3.45 -16.63 -10.67
CA LYS A 237 -4.54 -17.36 -11.32
C LYS A 237 -4.58 -18.80 -10.86
N VAL A 238 -5.78 -19.40 -10.78
CA VAL A 238 -5.97 -20.77 -10.27
C VAL A 238 -5.20 -21.81 -11.09
N GLU A 239 -5.05 -21.57 -12.39
CA GLU A 239 -4.30 -22.40 -13.35
C GLU A 239 -2.78 -22.16 -13.34
N THR A 240 -2.26 -21.41 -12.39
CA THR A 240 -0.83 -21.12 -12.26
C THR A 240 -0.03 -22.39 -12.05
N LYS A 241 0.93 -22.65 -12.93
CA LYS A 241 1.87 -23.78 -12.82
C LYS A 241 3.21 -23.40 -12.20
N LYS A 242 3.67 -22.16 -12.44
CA LYS A 242 4.96 -21.65 -11.98
C LYS A 242 4.78 -20.29 -11.34
N LEU A 243 5.15 -20.18 -10.06
CA LEU A 243 5.01 -18.96 -9.29
C LEU A 243 6.39 -18.44 -8.87
N ILE A 244 6.72 -17.21 -9.26
CA ILE A 244 7.92 -16.50 -8.80
C ILE A 244 7.56 -15.66 -7.57
N LEU A 245 8.28 -15.83 -6.49
CA LEU A 245 8.21 -15.01 -5.28
C LEU A 245 9.36 -14.01 -5.29
N THR A 246 9.05 -12.71 -5.25
CA THR A 246 10.04 -11.63 -5.13
C THR A 246 10.00 -11.01 -3.75
N GLU A 247 11.09 -10.37 -3.33
CA GLU A 247 11.15 -9.74 -2.01
C GLU A 247 10.29 -8.47 -1.94
N SER A 248 10.30 -7.67 -3.00
CA SER A 248 9.63 -6.37 -3.02
C SER A 248 8.64 -6.22 -4.17
N ILE A 249 7.73 -5.25 -4.01
CA ILE A 249 6.77 -4.87 -5.05
C ILE A 249 7.48 -4.29 -6.28
N ILE A 250 8.59 -3.57 -6.10
CA ILE A 250 9.37 -3.03 -7.22
C ILE A 250 9.98 -4.17 -8.05
N ASP A 251 10.48 -5.21 -7.40
CA ASP A 251 11.04 -6.38 -8.09
C ASP A 251 9.97 -7.12 -8.89
N ALA A 252 8.82 -7.36 -8.29
CA ALA A 252 7.69 -7.96 -9.01
C ALA A 252 7.26 -7.09 -10.19
N ALA A 253 7.14 -5.77 -10.00
CA ALA A 253 6.81 -4.82 -11.05
C ALA A 253 7.84 -4.89 -12.20
N THR A 254 9.12 -5.01 -11.88
CA THR A 254 10.21 -5.15 -12.84
C THR A 254 10.07 -6.42 -13.69
N LEU A 255 9.81 -7.56 -13.06
CA LEU A 255 9.57 -8.82 -13.80
C LEU A 255 8.35 -8.75 -14.71
N MET A 256 7.29 -8.09 -14.24
CA MET A 256 6.03 -7.91 -15.02
C MET A 256 6.19 -7.01 -16.24
N MET A 257 7.27 -6.23 -16.35
CA MET A 257 7.60 -5.46 -17.56
C MET A 257 8.13 -6.34 -18.69
N ILE A 258 8.59 -7.56 -18.39
CA ILE A 258 9.23 -8.46 -19.36
C ILE A 258 8.19 -9.46 -19.86
N GLU A 259 7.80 -9.34 -21.13
CA GLU A 259 6.72 -10.14 -21.70
C GLU A 259 6.99 -11.65 -21.66
N SER A 260 8.25 -12.07 -21.90
CA SER A 260 8.63 -13.48 -21.80
C SER A 260 8.47 -14.07 -20.40
N ILE A 261 8.62 -13.26 -19.36
CA ILE A 261 8.41 -13.68 -17.98
C ILE A 261 6.91 -13.69 -17.67
N LYS A 262 6.22 -12.59 -17.95
CA LYS A 262 4.79 -12.41 -17.69
C LYS A 262 3.92 -13.48 -18.35
N SER A 263 4.33 -13.95 -19.55
CA SER A 263 3.57 -14.97 -20.30
C SER A 263 3.78 -16.39 -19.78
N ASN A 264 4.87 -16.67 -19.04
CA ASN A 264 5.23 -18.02 -18.63
C ASN A 264 5.19 -18.26 -17.12
N TYR A 265 5.10 -17.20 -16.34
CA TYR A 265 5.14 -17.23 -14.88
C TYR A 265 4.10 -16.27 -14.29
N GLU A 266 3.49 -16.68 -13.20
CA GLU A 266 2.87 -15.72 -12.30
C GLU A 266 3.93 -15.18 -11.32
N VAL A 267 3.80 -13.92 -10.93
CA VAL A 267 4.72 -13.25 -10.02
C VAL A 267 3.95 -12.76 -8.80
N LEU A 268 4.51 -12.98 -7.62
CA LEU A 268 3.92 -12.55 -6.37
C LEU A 268 5.00 -11.87 -5.51
N ALA A 269 4.76 -10.61 -5.15
CA ALA A 269 5.65 -9.87 -4.26
C ALA A 269 5.38 -10.25 -2.81
N LEU A 270 6.42 -10.60 -2.08
CA LEU A 270 6.42 -10.64 -0.62
C LEU A 270 6.46 -9.20 -0.07
N TYR A 271 6.29 -9.05 1.23
CA TYR A 271 6.36 -7.75 1.89
C TYR A 271 7.69 -7.60 2.66
N GLY A 272 8.81 -7.88 1.96
CA GLY A 272 10.16 -7.99 2.51
C GLY A 272 10.50 -9.43 2.92
N THR A 273 11.70 -9.63 3.48
CA THR A 273 12.23 -10.96 3.87
C THR A 273 11.39 -11.73 4.90
N ASN A 274 10.57 -11.02 5.70
CA ASN A 274 9.61 -11.62 6.63
C ASN A 274 8.16 -11.46 6.14
N GLY A 275 7.98 -11.24 4.85
CA GLY A 275 6.72 -10.79 4.27
C GLY A 275 5.82 -11.87 3.70
N LEU A 276 6.13 -13.15 3.82
CA LEU A 276 5.21 -14.23 3.49
C LEU A 276 4.10 -14.30 4.56
N THR A 277 2.97 -13.65 4.27
CA THR A 277 1.84 -13.56 5.21
C THR A 277 0.85 -14.71 5.03
N GLU A 278 -0.10 -14.86 5.96
CA GLU A 278 -1.21 -15.82 5.84
C GLU A 278 -2.02 -15.62 4.54
N GLU A 279 -2.13 -14.38 4.06
CA GLU A 279 -2.81 -14.08 2.80
C GLU A 279 -2.05 -14.67 1.59
N HIS A 280 -0.70 -14.62 1.60
CA HIS A 280 0.13 -15.26 0.58
C HIS A 280 -0.01 -16.77 0.62
N THR A 281 0.09 -17.39 1.80
CA THR A 281 -0.03 -18.85 1.95
C THR A 281 -1.40 -19.33 1.55
N LYS A 282 -2.46 -18.60 1.88
CA LYS A 282 -3.82 -18.89 1.42
C LYS A 282 -3.94 -18.83 -0.10
N ALA A 283 -3.38 -17.78 -0.73
CA ALA A 283 -3.41 -17.64 -2.19
C ALA A 283 -2.64 -18.78 -2.88
N ILE A 284 -1.50 -19.20 -2.34
CA ILE A 284 -0.70 -20.33 -2.86
C ILE A 284 -1.49 -21.64 -2.71
N LYS A 285 -2.19 -21.85 -1.60
CA LYS A 285 -2.98 -23.06 -1.34
C LYS A 285 -4.13 -23.27 -2.32
N GLU A 286 -4.64 -22.20 -2.91
CA GLU A 286 -5.71 -22.25 -3.90
C GLU A 286 -5.25 -22.68 -5.30
N LEU A 287 -3.91 -22.73 -5.55
CA LEU A 287 -3.31 -23.07 -6.84
C LEU A 287 -3.21 -24.60 -7.00
N LYS A 288 -4.20 -25.20 -7.65
CA LYS A 288 -4.29 -26.66 -7.79
C LYS A 288 -3.32 -27.26 -8.81
N GLU A 289 -2.86 -26.46 -9.76
CA GLU A 289 -1.96 -26.86 -10.85
C GLU A 289 -0.53 -26.41 -10.63
N LEU A 290 -0.19 -25.95 -9.42
CA LEU A 290 1.12 -25.42 -9.11
C LEU A 290 2.17 -26.54 -9.08
N ASP A 291 3.11 -26.49 -10.03
CA ASP A 291 4.22 -27.44 -10.19
C ASP A 291 5.51 -26.92 -9.54
N GLU A 292 5.71 -25.59 -9.55
CA GLU A 292 6.97 -24.99 -9.13
C GLU A 292 6.77 -23.64 -8.41
N ILE A 293 7.46 -23.47 -7.27
CA ILE A 293 7.72 -22.17 -6.65
C ILE A 293 9.18 -21.78 -6.86
N ILE A 294 9.41 -20.57 -7.31
CA ILE A 294 10.72 -20.01 -7.64
C ILE A 294 10.99 -18.84 -6.73
N PHE A 295 11.99 -18.94 -5.87
CA PHE A 295 12.45 -17.78 -5.09
C PHE A 295 13.37 -16.93 -5.95
N PHE A 296 13.01 -15.64 -6.08
CA PHE A 296 13.81 -14.60 -6.71
C PHE A 296 13.93 -13.44 -5.73
N LEU A 297 14.62 -13.70 -4.61
CA LEU A 297 14.85 -12.73 -3.54
C LEU A 297 16.20 -12.03 -3.75
N ASN A 298 16.48 -11.02 -2.93
CA ASN A 298 17.71 -10.25 -3.02
C ASN A 298 18.96 -11.11 -2.74
N GLY A 299 20.08 -10.75 -3.34
CA GLY A 299 21.39 -11.41 -3.15
C GLY A 299 22.11 -10.96 -1.89
N ASP A 300 21.38 -10.62 -0.82
CA ASP A 300 21.93 -10.24 0.48
C ASP A 300 21.66 -11.30 1.55
N GLU A 301 22.28 -11.15 2.73
CA GLU A 301 22.12 -12.10 3.82
C GLU A 301 20.64 -12.25 4.27
N PRO A 302 19.83 -11.19 4.41
CA PRO A 302 18.40 -11.32 4.70
C PRO A 302 17.63 -12.12 3.65
N GLY A 303 17.88 -11.91 2.36
CA GLY A 303 17.25 -12.66 1.27
C GLY A 303 17.58 -14.15 1.31
N VAL A 304 18.85 -14.49 1.54
CA VAL A 304 19.30 -15.89 1.70
C VAL A 304 18.61 -16.56 2.90
N LYS A 305 18.56 -15.87 4.05
CA LYS A 305 17.87 -16.37 5.26
C LYS A 305 16.35 -16.55 5.01
N ALA A 306 15.73 -15.69 4.22
CA ALA A 306 14.33 -15.84 3.87
C ALA A 306 14.07 -17.10 3.03
N VAL A 307 14.92 -17.40 2.04
CA VAL A 307 14.85 -18.66 1.28
C VAL A 307 14.99 -19.86 2.21
N GLN A 308 16.01 -19.87 3.10
CA GLN A 308 16.23 -20.94 4.06
C GLN A 308 15.05 -21.15 5.03
N LYS A 309 14.36 -20.08 5.38
CA LYS A 309 13.18 -20.11 6.27
C LYS A 309 11.94 -20.65 5.56
N TYR A 310 11.65 -20.13 4.36
CA TYR A 310 10.38 -20.42 3.70
C TYR A 310 10.38 -21.69 2.87
N SER A 311 11.51 -22.07 2.30
CA SER A 311 11.57 -23.25 1.44
C SER A 311 11.24 -24.57 2.17
N PRO A 312 11.74 -24.85 3.39
CA PRO A 312 11.33 -26.05 4.12
C PRO A 312 9.85 -26.01 4.53
N MET A 313 9.36 -24.84 4.95
CA MET A 313 7.96 -24.66 5.34
C MET A 313 7.01 -24.99 4.18
N LEU A 314 7.29 -24.46 2.99
CA LEU A 314 6.52 -24.76 1.79
C LEU A 314 6.68 -26.23 1.35
N LYS A 315 7.86 -26.83 1.49
CA LYS A 315 8.07 -28.22 1.15
C LYS A 315 7.31 -29.19 2.06
N VAL A 316 7.19 -28.86 3.34
CA VAL A 316 6.37 -29.64 4.29
C VAL A 316 4.88 -29.53 3.93
N GLU A 317 4.40 -28.35 3.60
CA GLU A 317 3.00 -28.13 3.23
C GLU A 317 2.66 -28.73 1.84
N TYR A 318 3.63 -28.70 0.91
CA TYR A 318 3.48 -29.18 -0.47
C TYR A 318 4.60 -30.16 -0.83
N PRO A 319 4.55 -31.44 -0.40
CA PRO A 319 5.66 -32.40 -0.57
C PRO A 319 6.09 -32.66 -2.02
N ASN A 320 5.15 -32.59 -2.96
CA ASN A 320 5.40 -32.85 -4.38
C ASN A 320 5.82 -31.59 -5.17
N LEU A 321 5.74 -30.41 -4.54
CA LEU A 321 6.05 -29.16 -5.20
C LEU A 321 7.55 -29.01 -5.43
N LYS A 322 7.94 -28.67 -6.65
CA LYS A 322 9.29 -28.27 -6.95
C LYS A 322 9.57 -26.88 -6.37
N ILE A 323 10.63 -26.76 -5.59
CA ILE A 323 11.07 -25.48 -5.03
C ILE A 323 12.46 -25.18 -5.56
N THR A 324 12.59 -24.04 -6.23
CA THR A 324 13.83 -23.58 -6.85
C THR A 324 14.23 -22.22 -6.33
N ASN A 325 15.52 -21.94 -6.38
CA ASN A 325 16.09 -20.64 -6.03
C ASN A 325 16.92 -20.08 -7.17
N ILE A 326 16.79 -18.77 -7.39
CA ILE A 326 17.65 -18.02 -8.28
C ILE A 326 18.79 -17.43 -7.47
N GLU A 327 20.01 -17.76 -7.87
CA GLU A 327 21.22 -17.19 -7.26
C GLU A 327 21.39 -15.75 -7.76
N VAL A 328 20.98 -14.79 -6.96
CA VAL A 328 21.16 -13.37 -7.24
C VAL A 328 22.57 -12.94 -6.79
N PRO A 329 23.30 -12.16 -7.61
CA PRO A 329 24.60 -11.65 -7.22
C PRO A 329 24.56 -10.87 -5.92
N GLN A 330 25.65 -10.90 -5.15
CA GLN A 330 25.72 -10.27 -3.84
C GLN A 330 25.37 -8.78 -3.87
N ASN A 331 24.47 -8.35 -2.98
CA ASN A 331 23.96 -6.98 -2.87
C ASN A 331 23.19 -6.46 -4.10
N GLU A 332 22.74 -7.37 -4.98
CA GLU A 332 21.84 -7.02 -6.07
C GLU A 332 20.41 -7.46 -5.74
N ASP A 333 19.45 -6.79 -6.36
CA ASP A 333 18.03 -7.16 -6.40
C ASP A 333 17.57 -7.24 -7.86
N VAL A 334 16.35 -7.69 -8.10
CA VAL A 334 15.79 -7.81 -9.45
C VAL A 334 15.83 -6.48 -10.21
N ASN A 335 15.51 -5.38 -9.52
CA ASN A 335 15.47 -4.06 -10.15
C ASN A 335 16.89 -3.49 -10.38
N SER A 336 17.84 -3.74 -9.50
CA SER A 336 19.22 -3.29 -9.69
C SER A 336 19.91 -4.01 -10.83
N LEU A 337 19.60 -5.30 -11.07
CA LEU A 337 20.13 -6.05 -12.20
C LEU A 337 19.80 -5.41 -13.55
N ILE A 338 18.58 -4.87 -13.74
CA ILE A 338 18.22 -4.15 -14.97
C ILE A 338 19.00 -2.83 -15.11
N ASN A 339 19.38 -2.17 -14.02
CA ASN A 339 20.18 -0.95 -14.10
C ASN A 339 21.58 -1.19 -14.68
N GLY A 340 22.12 -2.39 -14.50
CA GLY A 340 23.46 -2.76 -14.96
C GLY A 340 23.50 -3.61 -16.23
N HIS A 341 22.36 -4.19 -16.61
CA HIS A 341 22.28 -5.20 -17.66
C HIS A 341 21.02 -5.00 -18.53
N SER A 342 20.93 -5.75 -19.64
CA SER A 342 19.71 -5.82 -20.42
C SER A 342 18.65 -6.70 -19.71
N ALA A 343 17.38 -6.59 -20.14
CA ALA A 343 16.27 -7.34 -19.54
C ALA A 343 16.43 -8.87 -19.66
N GLU A 344 17.20 -9.35 -20.65
CA GLU A 344 17.50 -10.76 -20.89
C GLU A 344 18.22 -11.43 -19.71
N ILE A 345 18.94 -10.64 -18.87
CA ILE A 345 19.60 -11.15 -17.66
C ILE A 345 18.61 -11.83 -16.72
N LEU A 346 17.42 -11.25 -16.54
CA LEU A 346 16.42 -11.82 -15.65
C LEU A 346 15.88 -13.16 -16.19
N THR A 347 15.64 -13.22 -17.50
CA THR A 347 15.23 -14.48 -18.15
C THR A 347 16.32 -15.54 -18.06
N HIS A 348 17.59 -15.15 -18.23
CA HIS A 348 18.73 -16.05 -18.06
C HIS A 348 18.82 -16.59 -16.63
N LEU A 349 18.72 -15.72 -15.62
CA LEU A 349 18.75 -16.13 -14.21
C LEU A 349 17.61 -17.07 -13.85
N ILE A 350 16.38 -16.79 -14.34
CA ILE A 350 15.23 -17.67 -14.15
C ILE A 350 15.49 -19.05 -14.78
N ASN A 351 16.11 -19.11 -15.96
CA ASN A 351 16.42 -20.38 -16.63
C ASN A 351 17.58 -21.14 -15.96
N SER A 352 18.47 -20.43 -15.27
CA SER A 352 19.61 -21.00 -14.54
C SER A 352 19.32 -21.32 -13.07
N ARG A 353 18.06 -21.22 -12.65
CA ARG A 353 17.64 -21.49 -11.27
C ARG A 353 17.96 -22.92 -10.84
N LYS A 354 18.26 -23.09 -9.57
CA LYS A 354 18.64 -24.38 -8.99
C LYS A 354 17.54 -24.91 -8.09
N GLU A 355 17.32 -26.22 -8.14
CA GLU A 355 16.40 -26.87 -7.22
C GLU A 355 17.00 -26.93 -5.81
N ILE A 356 16.18 -26.65 -4.80
CA ILE A 356 16.58 -26.76 -3.39
C ILE A 356 16.40 -28.20 -2.97
N ASN A 357 17.52 -28.91 -2.67
CA ASN A 357 17.49 -30.25 -2.18
C ASN A 357 17.22 -30.29 -0.67
N PHE A 358 16.14 -30.95 -0.29
CA PHE A 358 15.78 -31.17 1.11
C PHE A 358 16.22 -32.60 1.51
N LEU A 359 17.22 -32.71 2.36
CA LEU A 359 17.59 -34.01 2.98
C LEU A 359 16.65 -34.23 4.16
N PHE A 360 15.52 -34.90 3.92
CA PHE A 360 14.69 -35.41 5.01
C PHE A 360 15.38 -36.64 5.60
N SER A 361 16.00 -36.51 6.78
CA SER A 361 16.41 -37.67 7.55
C SER A 361 15.15 -38.40 8.03
N SER A 362 14.92 -39.58 7.45
CA SER A 362 13.88 -40.52 7.88
C SER A 362 14.28 -41.19 9.19
N GLU A 363 14.14 -40.51 10.33
CA GLU A 363 14.13 -41.13 11.65
C GLU A 363 12.94 -40.59 12.46
N ASN A 364 11.80 -41.29 12.32
CA ASN A 364 10.71 -41.20 13.26
C ASN A 364 11.03 -41.97 14.52
N LYS A 365 11.37 -41.28 15.61
CA LYS A 365 11.11 -41.74 16.99
C LYS A 365 10.23 -40.71 17.70
N PRO A 366 9.18 -41.15 18.40
CA PRO A 366 8.33 -40.25 19.15
C PRO A 366 9.09 -39.74 20.39
N ILE A 367 9.35 -38.47 20.48
CA ILE A 367 9.95 -37.86 21.66
C ILE A 367 8.81 -37.13 22.42
N GLY A 368 8.72 -37.54 23.70
CA GLY A 368 7.83 -36.93 24.68
C GLY A 368 8.21 -35.50 25.00
N ASN A 369 7.20 -34.77 25.49
CA ASN A 369 7.25 -33.38 25.93
C ASN A 369 8.46 -33.05 26.81
N GLU A 370 9.37 -32.22 26.32
CA GLU A 370 10.17 -31.33 27.17
C GLU A 370 10.47 -30.03 26.43
N LYS A 371 10.14 -28.94 27.11
CA LYS A 371 10.47 -27.56 26.71
C LYS A 371 11.97 -27.38 26.80
N GLN A 372 12.67 -27.28 25.67
CA GLN A 372 13.99 -26.66 25.62
C GLN A 372 14.19 -25.87 24.33
N GLN A 373 14.90 -24.77 24.47
CA GLN A 373 15.27 -23.78 23.50
C GLN A 373 15.92 -24.41 22.26
N ALA A 374 15.39 -24.13 21.07
CA ALA A 374 15.97 -24.58 19.81
C ALA A 374 16.91 -23.49 19.27
N GLU A 375 18.18 -23.65 19.56
CA GLU A 375 19.27 -23.29 18.67
C GLU A 375 19.75 -24.59 18.05
N ASP A 376 19.27 -24.97 16.88
CA ASP A 376 19.91 -25.99 16.04
C ASP A 376 20.00 -25.45 14.60
N VAL A 377 21.25 -25.09 14.30
CA VAL A 377 21.74 -24.69 13.00
C VAL A 377 21.66 -25.90 12.07
N VAL A 378 20.77 -25.88 11.09
CA VAL A 378 20.81 -26.78 9.94
C VAL A 378 21.98 -26.36 9.07
N LYS A 379 23.10 -27.07 9.17
CA LYS A 379 24.25 -26.98 8.24
C LYS A 379 23.80 -27.51 6.89
N THR A 380 23.55 -26.65 5.94
CA THR A 380 23.53 -27.01 4.53
C THR A 380 24.99 -27.10 4.05
N ASP A 381 25.50 -28.31 3.82
CA ASP A 381 26.78 -28.50 3.15
C ASP A 381 26.66 -28.12 1.67
N TYR A 382 26.86 -26.85 1.40
CA TYR A 382 27.07 -26.34 0.05
C TYR A 382 28.59 -26.23 -0.17
N HIS A 383 29.17 -27.23 -0.80
CA HIS A 383 30.52 -27.15 -1.34
C HIS A 383 30.47 -26.72 -2.81
N PRO A 384 30.89 -25.48 -3.15
CA PRO A 384 31.20 -25.17 -4.53
C PRO A 384 32.43 -26.00 -4.94
N SER A 385 32.37 -26.67 -6.10
CA SER A 385 33.51 -27.38 -6.65
C SER A 385 34.71 -26.45 -6.75
N GLU A 386 35.80 -26.75 -6.05
CA GLU A 386 37.07 -26.04 -6.14
C GLU A 386 37.75 -26.27 -7.50
N ALA A 387 37.35 -25.48 -8.50
CA ALA A 387 38.29 -25.16 -9.55
C ALA A 387 39.21 -24.05 -9.01
N SER A 388 40.50 -24.25 -9.02
CA SER A 388 41.53 -23.34 -8.50
C SER A 388 41.37 -21.94 -9.10
N LYS A 389 40.80 -21.00 -8.34
CA LYS A 389 40.63 -19.62 -8.76
C LYS A 389 42.01 -18.94 -8.81
N PRO A 390 42.33 -18.17 -9.86
CA PRO A 390 43.55 -17.36 -9.91
C PRO A 390 43.64 -16.47 -8.69
N LYS A 391 44.81 -16.40 -8.08
CA LYS A 391 45.06 -15.56 -6.90
C LYS A 391 44.76 -14.08 -7.25
N GLY A 392 43.86 -13.44 -6.52
CA GLY A 392 43.45 -12.03 -6.77
C GLY A 392 42.19 -11.83 -7.62
N LEU A 393 41.55 -12.90 -8.13
CA LEU A 393 40.31 -12.83 -8.86
C LEU A 393 39.11 -12.94 -7.90
N ASP A 394 38.30 -11.89 -7.85
CA ASP A 394 36.96 -11.89 -7.27
C ASP A 394 35.94 -12.12 -8.40
N ALA A 395 35.41 -13.33 -8.44
CA ALA A 395 34.40 -13.78 -9.40
C ALA A 395 33.07 -14.13 -8.70
N GLN A 396 32.81 -13.58 -7.51
CA GLN A 396 31.58 -13.79 -6.78
C GLN A 396 30.38 -13.26 -7.55
N ASN A 397 30.56 -12.17 -8.28
CA ASN A 397 29.58 -11.66 -9.21
C ASN A 397 30.03 -11.95 -10.66
N PRO A 398 29.42 -12.91 -11.38
CA PRO A 398 29.83 -13.25 -12.75
C PRO A 398 29.63 -12.15 -13.76
N TYR A 399 28.83 -11.12 -13.44
CA TYR A 399 28.57 -9.94 -14.29
C TYR A 399 29.41 -8.72 -13.92
N ASN A 400 30.21 -8.82 -12.85
CA ASN A 400 31.09 -7.77 -12.36
C ASN A 400 32.35 -8.39 -11.77
N LEU A 401 33.20 -8.87 -12.64
CA LEU A 401 34.47 -9.51 -12.24
C LEU A 401 35.45 -8.45 -11.80
N LYS A 402 36.15 -8.69 -10.69
CA LYS A 402 37.24 -7.86 -10.20
C LYS A 402 38.51 -8.68 -10.09
N TYR A 403 39.60 -8.10 -10.56
CA TYR A 403 40.92 -8.71 -10.40
C TYR A 403 41.87 -7.69 -9.82
N LYS A 404 42.60 -8.06 -8.76
CA LYS A 404 43.60 -7.25 -8.12
C LYS A 404 44.98 -7.85 -8.36
N SER A 405 45.83 -7.16 -9.10
CA SER A 405 47.26 -7.44 -9.22
C SER A 405 48.07 -6.55 -8.28
N GLU A 406 49.40 -6.73 -8.24
CA GLU A 406 50.28 -5.86 -7.48
C GLU A 406 50.33 -4.43 -8.05
N ALA A 407 50.05 -4.24 -9.34
CA ALA A 407 50.19 -2.95 -10.06
C ALA A 407 48.86 -2.24 -10.25
N ALA A 408 47.71 -2.95 -10.32
CA ALA A 408 46.43 -2.32 -10.66
C ALA A 408 45.22 -3.16 -10.24
N GLN A 409 44.06 -2.50 -10.15
CA GLN A 409 42.77 -3.15 -10.01
C GLN A 409 42.03 -3.09 -11.35
N TYR A 410 41.46 -4.21 -11.76
CA TYR A 410 40.65 -4.35 -12.96
C TYR A 410 39.23 -4.70 -12.59
N GLN A 411 38.28 -4.05 -13.25
CA GLN A 411 36.86 -4.35 -13.11
C GLN A 411 36.25 -4.51 -14.48
N ILE A 412 35.60 -5.65 -14.70
CA ILE A 412 34.92 -5.97 -15.96
C ILE A 412 33.44 -6.03 -15.70
N LYS A 413 32.66 -5.21 -16.42
CA LYS A 413 31.20 -5.10 -16.33
C LYS A 413 30.58 -5.21 -17.72
N GLY A 414 29.28 -5.50 -17.75
CA GLY A 414 28.45 -5.39 -18.95
C GLY A 414 28.58 -6.59 -19.89
N PHE A 415 28.68 -7.79 -19.35
CA PHE A 415 28.57 -9.00 -20.17
C PHE A 415 27.19 -9.07 -20.85
N LYS A 416 27.17 -9.08 -22.19
CA LYS A 416 25.99 -9.34 -22.98
C LYS A 416 26.05 -10.77 -23.50
N ILE A 417 25.01 -11.55 -23.22
CA ILE A 417 24.95 -13.00 -23.50
C ILE A 417 24.47 -13.27 -24.93
N ASP A 418 23.88 -12.29 -25.60
CA ASP A 418 23.18 -12.38 -26.87
C ASP A 418 24.06 -12.33 -28.12
N GLN A 419 25.37 -12.18 -27.98
CA GLN A 419 26.30 -12.14 -29.12
C GLN A 419 27.36 -13.23 -28.97
N MET A 420 27.13 -14.38 -29.61
CA MET A 420 28.14 -15.46 -29.62
C MET A 420 29.45 -15.09 -30.31
N ASP A 421 29.43 -14.10 -31.24
CA ASP A 421 30.59 -13.75 -32.07
C ASP A 421 31.34 -12.48 -31.62
N SER A 422 30.80 -11.72 -30.65
CA SER A 422 31.49 -10.54 -30.14
C SER A 422 31.10 -10.22 -28.70
N LEU A 423 32.07 -10.18 -27.78
CA LEU A 423 31.89 -9.79 -26.38
C LEU A 423 32.14 -8.28 -26.23
N LYS A 424 31.11 -7.51 -25.95
CA LYS A 424 31.25 -6.09 -25.57
C LYS A 424 31.22 -5.98 -24.05
N ILE A 425 32.32 -5.57 -23.47
CA ILE A 425 32.49 -5.39 -22.03
C ILE A 425 32.99 -3.99 -21.74
N THR A 426 32.76 -3.49 -20.53
CA THR A 426 33.41 -2.31 -19.98
C THR A 426 34.55 -2.76 -19.06
N LEU A 427 35.76 -2.41 -19.40
CA LEU A 427 36.94 -2.63 -18.57
C LEU A 427 37.33 -1.30 -17.89
N GLN A 428 37.30 -1.27 -16.58
CA GLN A 428 37.79 -0.17 -15.75
C GLN A 428 39.09 -0.60 -15.11
N ILE A 429 40.14 0.22 -15.27
CA ILE A 429 41.45 -0.01 -14.68
C ILE A 429 41.72 1.15 -13.72
N SER A 430 42.07 0.83 -12.47
CA SER A 430 42.53 1.77 -11.45
C SER A 430 43.96 1.39 -11.06
N ILE A 431 44.91 2.30 -11.29
CA ILE A 431 46.34 2.16 -11.04
C ILE A 431 46.68 2.77 -9.68
#